data_b904f6828475b2d2d6259ae27626c873
#
_entry.id   b904f6828475b2d2d6259ae27626c873
#
_cell.length_a   1.000
_cell.length_b   1.000
_cell.length_c   1.000
_cell.angle_alpha   90.00
_cell.angle_beta   90.00
_cell.angle_gamma   90.00
#
_symmetry.space_group_name_H-M   'P 1'
#
loop_
_entity.id
_entity.type
_entity.pdbx_description
1 polymer ?
#
loop_
_entity_poly.entity_id
_entity_poly.type
_entity_poly.pdbx_seq_one_letter_code
_entity_poly.pdbx_strand_id
1 'polypeptide(L)'
;MDGTPARVETLRRRSQGNGVINTAYIERLNATFRERLDSLTRRGRALARRTLTLQQGMYLIGTVYNFCTPHASLPHASGGTTPAMAAGITDHCWTVQELLSFHVPPPRWTPPKQRGRPSHAFKRLIERWCGDHG
;
A
#
# COMPACT_ATOMS: atom_id res chain seq x y z
N MET A 1 18.06 -7.19 -6.36
CA MET A 1 17.84 -5.73 -6.51
C MET A 1 19.08 -5.13 -7.12
N ASP A 2 19.08 -4.88 -8.43
CA ASP A 2 20.24 -4.33 -9.12
C ASP A 2 20.23 -2.81 -9.10
N GLY A 3 20.80 -2.26 -8.06
CA GLY A 3 21.10 -0.82 -7.96
C GLY A 3 22.46 -0.51 -8.54
N THR A 4 22.63 -0.54 -9.87
CA THR A 4 23.89 -0.08 -10.45
C THR A 4 24.12 1.40 -10.11
N PRO A 5 25.36 1.84 -9.82
CA PRO A 5 25.67 3.23 -9.48
C PRO A 5 25.11 4.25 -10.50
N ALA A 6 25.11 3.89 -11.78
CA ALA A 6 24.56 4.70 -12.87
C ALA A 6 23.04 4.90 -12.74
N ARG A 7 22.29 3.87 -12.32
CA ARG A 7 20.84 3.95 -12.10
C ARG A 7 20.49 4.80 -10.88
N VAL A 8 21.29 4.68 -9.81
CA VAL A 8 21.14 5.53 -8.61
C VAL A 8 21.37 6.99 -8.96
N GLU A 9 22.41 7.30 -9.74
CA GLU A 9 22.71 8.67 -10.16
C GLU A 9 21.61 9.24 -11.08
N THR A 10 21.07 8.43 -11.99
CA THR A 10 19.94 8.83 -12.84
C THR A 10 18.69 9.13 -12.02
N LEU A 11 18.38 8.30 -11.03
CA LEU A 11 17.23 8.53 -10.13
C LEU A 11 17.45 9.76 -9.25
N ARG A 12 18.68 9.99 -8.78
CA ARG A 12 19.07 11.17 -8.00
C ARG A 12 18.85 12.46 -8.80
N ARG A 13 19.27 12.49 -10.08
CA ARG A 13 19.08 13.64 -10.96
C ARG A 13 17.60 13.90 -11.32
N ARG A 14 16.79 12.86 -11.37
CA ARG A 14 15.34 12.95 -11.61
C ARG A 14 14.52 13.27 -10.34
N SER A 15 15.13 13.15 -9.17
CA SER A 15 14.45 13.50 -7.92
C SER A 15 14.24 15.00 -7.81
N GLN A 16 13.11 15.42 -7.25
CA GLN A 16 12.74 16.84 -7.08
C GLN A 16 13.63 17.62 -6.11
N GLY A 17 14.75 17.06 -5.66
CA GLY A 17 15.64 17.62 -4.65
C GLY A 17 16.93 18.22 -5.20
N ASN A 18 16.96 18.75 -6.43
CA ASN A 18 18.20 19.30 -7.05
C ASN A 18 19.41 18.36 -6.97
N GLY A 19 19.19 17.05 -7.13
CA GLY A 19 20.25 16.05 -7.07
C GLY A 19 20.65 15.62 -5.66
N VAL A 20 19.98 16.10 -4.61
CA VAL A 20 20.14 15.65 -3.23
C VAL A 20 19.06 14.63 -2.89
N ILE A 21 19.42 13.52 -2.27
CA ILE A 21 18.44 12.57 -1.73
C ILE A 21 17.75 13.25 -0.55
N ASN A 22 16.48 13.63 -0.75
CA ASN A 22 15.70 14.25 0.29
C ASN A 22 14.75 13.22 0.92
N THR A 23 15.00 12.85 2.18
CA THR A 23 14.20 11.89 2.94
C THR A 23 12.93 12.51 3.54
N ALA A 24 12.78 13.86 3.51
CA ALA A 24 11.68 14.56 4.14
C ALA A 24 10.29 14.09 3.65
N TYR A 25 10.17 13.73 2.38
CA TYR A 25 8.92 13.21 1.83
C TYR A 25 8.57 11.82 2.40
N ILE A 26 9.57 10.94 2.54
CA ILE A 26 9.40 9.61 3.13
C ILE A 26 9.08 9.73 4.62
N GLU A 27 9.75 10.64 5.33
CA GLU A 27 9.50 10.89 6.75
C GLU A 27 8.10 11.43 6.99
N ARG A 28 7.62 12.37 6.14
CA ARG A 28 6.25 12.88 6.20
C ARG A 28 5.23 11.79 5.91
N LEU A 29 5.45 10.95 4.90
CA LEU A 29 4.59 9.83 4.59
C LEU A 29 4.53 8.83 5.75
N ASN A 30 5.68 8.49 6.35
CA ASN A 30 5.76 7.64 7.53
C ASN A 30 5.03 8.24 8.74
N ALA A 31 5.10 9.56 8.94
CA ALA A 31 4.34 10.25 9.97
C ALA A 31 2.83 10.12 9.74
N THR A 32 2.38 10.33 8.51
CA THR A 32 0.97 10.16 8.11
C THR A 32 0.47 8.73 8.35
N PHE A 33 1.27 7.71 8.01
CA PHE A 33 0.91 6.32 8.32
C PHE A 33 0.81 6.06 9.83
N ARG A 34 1.72 6.60 10.62
CA ARG A 34 1.68 6.46 12.10
C ARG A 34 0.50 7.16 12.73
N GLU A 35 0.10 8.29 12.18
CA GLU A 35 -1.06 9.06 12.64
C GLU A 35 -2.38 8.35 12.33
N ARG A 36 -2.50 7.75 11.14
CA ARG A 36 -3.74 7.16 10.65
C ARG A 36 -3.91 5.66 10.94
N LEU A 37 -2.83 4.97 11.32
CA LEU A 37 -2.84 3.55 11.68
C LEU A 37 -2.46 3.40 13.16
N ASP A 38 -3.44 3.14 14.01
CA ASP A 38 -3.22 2.87 15.44
C ASP A 38 -2.21 1.77 15.70
N SER A 39 -2.16 0.78 14.81
CA SER A 39 -1.21 -0.33 14.89
C SER A 39 0.25 0.07 14.69
N LEU A 40 0.52 1.24 14.13
CA LEU A 40 1.87 1.83 13.96
C LEU A 40 2.19 2.88 15.03
N THR A 41 1.23 3.24 15.87
CA THR A 41 1.43 4.23 16.93
C THR A 41 2.25 3.62 18.06
N ARG A 42 3.37 4.26 18.45
CA ARG A 42 4.31 3.73 19.46
C ARG A 42 3.70 3.42 20.83
N ARG A 43 2.56 4.02 21.17
CA ARG A 43 1.85 3.86 22.44
C ARG A 43 0.43 3.31 22.26
N GLY A 44 0.10 2.82 21.07
CA GLY A 44 -1.20 2.25 20.77
C GLY A 44 -1.37 0.88 21.44
N ARG A 45 -2.56 0.62 22.02
CA ARG A 45 -2.92 -0.72 22.54
C ARG A 45 -3.27 -1.72 21.44
N ALA A 46 -3.49 -1.21 20.21
CA ALA A 46 -3.89 -2.01 19.04
C ALA A 46 -2.70 -2.37 18.16
N LEU A 47 -1.75 -3.14 18.67
CA LEU A 47 -0.65 -3.64 17.86
C LEU A 47 -1.16 -4.63 16.80
N ALA A 48 -0.73 -4.47 15.57
CA ALA A 48 -1.04 -5.43 14.51
C ALA A 48 -0.37 -6.79 14.84
N ARG A 49 -1.18 -7.78 15.21
CA ARG A 49 -0.71 -9.14 15.51
C ARG A 49 -0.36 -9.94 14.26
N ARG A 50 -0.80 -9.48 13.09
CA ARG A 50 -0.60 -10.15 11.80
C ARG A 50 -0.05 -9.15 10.79
N THR A 51 1.02 -9.52 10.12
CA THR A 51 1.63 -8.72 9.05
C THR A 51 0.63 -8.39 7.94
N LEU A 52 -0.27 -9.32 7.61
CA LEU A 52 -1.31 -9.11 6.60
C LEU A 52 -2.25 -7.95 6.96
N THR A 53 -2.69 -7.86 8.21
CA THR A 53 -3.57 -6.77 8.68
C THR A 53 -2.88 -5.41 8.55
N LEU A 54 -1.60 -5.34 8.91
CA LEU A 54 -0.79 -4.13 8.75
C LEU A 54 -0.65 -3.75 7.28
N GLN A 55 -0.33 -4.71 6.45
CA GLN A 55 -0.17 -4.52 5.01
C GLN A 55 -1.45 -4.00 4.35
N GLN A 56 -2.59 -4.61 4.66
CA GLN A 56 -3.90 -4.16 4.16
C GLN A 56 -4.24 -2.74 4.62
N GLY A 57 -3.96 -2.42 5.89
CA GLY A 57 -4.14 -1.07 6.42
C GLY A 57 -3.26 -0.05 5.71
N MET A 58 -2.01 -0.37 5.43
CA MET A 58 -1.10 0.51 4.69
C MET A 58 -1.57 0.72 3.23
N TYR A 59 -2.05 -0.32 2.56
CA TYR A 59 -2.62 -0.19 1.22
C TYR A 59 -3.85 0.70 1.21
N LEU A 60 -4.78 0.50 2.14
CA LEU A 60 -5.99 1.31 2.23
C LEU A 60 -5.66 2.80 2.45
N ILE A 61 -4.82 3.10 3.44
CA ILE A 61 -4.43 4.48 3.72
C ILE A 61 -3.63 5.08 2.57
N GLY A 62 -2.71 4.32 1.98
CA GLY A 62 -1.94 4.77 0.81
C GLY A 62 -2.84 5.08 -0.38
N THR A 63 -3.90 4.31 -0.61
CA THR A 63 -4.86 4.56 -1.68
C THR A 63 -5.68 5.82 -1.39
N VAL A 64 -6.22 5.97 -0.18
CA VAL A 64 -6.94 7.18 0.23
C VAL A 64 -6.04 8.42 0.15
N TYR A 65 -4.78 8.31 0.58
CA TYR A 65 -3.81 9.38 0.47
C TYR A 65 -3.55 9.82 -0.97
N ASN A 66 -3.40 8.86 -1.87
CA ASN A 66 -3.07 9.15 -3.26
C ASN A 66 -4.26 9.64 -4.10
N PHE A 67 -5.47 9.14 -3.85
CA PHE A 67 -6.64 9.43 -4.69
C PHE A 67 -7.59 10.46 -4.07
N CYS A 68 -7.72 10.47 -2.73
CA CYS A 68 -8.75 11.24 -2.04
C CYS A 68 -8.20 12.42 -1.24
N THR A 69 -6.87 12.58 -1.12
CA THR A 69 -6.30 13.64 -0.29
C THR A 69 -5.54 14.65 -1.14
N PRO A 70 -6.04 15.89 -1.27
CA PRO A 70 -5.30 16.96 -1.96
C PRO A 70 -4.04 17.36 -1.20
N HIS A 71 -2.98 17.69 -1.92
CA HIS A 71 -1.70 18.09 -1.36
C HIS A 71 -1.37 19.53 -1.73
N ALA A 72 -1.12 20.36 -0.70
CA ALA A 72 -0.79 21.77 -0.87
C ALA A 72 0.52 22.02 -1.64
N SER A 73 1.42 21.05 -1.67
CA SER A 73 2.70 21.13 -2.40
C SER A 73 2.61 20.79 -3.88
N LEU A 74 1.45 20.29 -4.33
CA LEU A 74 1.23 19.99 -5.75
C LEU A 74 0.61 21.21 -6.45
N PRO A 75 0.86 21.41 -7.77
CA PRO A 75 0.26 22.49 -8.53
C PRO A 75 -1.27 22.44 -8.40
N HIS A 76 -1.86 23.56 -8.04
CA HIS A 76 -3.30 23.64 -7.79
C HIS A 76 -4.08 23.78 -9.11
N ALA A 77 -4.87 22.75 -9.44
CA ALA A 77 -6.13 22.98 -10.13
C ALA A 77 -7.19 23.43 -9.11
N SER A 78 -8.21 24.15 -9.51
CA SER A 78 -9.34 24.57 -8.66
C SER A 78 -9.93 23.33 -7.95
N GLY A 79 -9.71 23.20 -6.63
CA GLY A 79 -10.15 22.05 -5.85
C GLY A 79 -9.04 21.22 -5.20
N GLY A 80 -7.77 21.54 -5.49
CA GLY A 80 -6.61 20.80 -4.97
C GLY A 80 -6.23 19.59 -5.82
N THR A 81 -4.94 19.30 -5.91
CA THR A 81 -4.39 18.21 -6.72
C THR A 81 -3.95 17.06 -5.81
N THR A 82 -4.39 15.85 -6.13
CA THR A 82 -3.95 14.63 -5.45
C THR A 82 -2.69 14.07 -6.12
N PRO A 83 -1.89 13.21 -5.45
CA PRO A 83 -0.74 12.56 -6.07
C PRO A 83 -1.09 11.73 -7.31
N ALA A 84 -2.26 11.08 -7.33
CA ALA A 84 -2.74 10.31 -8.48
C ALA A 84 -3.07 11.20 -9.68
N MET A 85 -3.64 12.40 -9.45
CA MET A 85 -3.86 13.41 -10.49
C MET A 85 -2.52 13.91 -11.03
N ALA A 86 -1.57 14.25 -10.15
CA ALA A 86 -0.24 14.69 -10.56
C ALA A 86 0.54 13.65 -11.36
N ALA A 87 0.27 12.36 -11.11
CA ALA A 87 0.84 11.25 -11.86
C ALA A 87 0.08 10.92 -13.16
N GLY A 88 -1.01 11.61 -13.47
CA GLY A 88 -1.85 11.36 -14.64
C GLY A 88 -2.65 10.05 -14.60
N ILE A 89 -2.88 9.49 -13.40
CA ILE A 89 -3.63 8.25 -13.20
C ILE A 89 -5.14 8.53 -13.17
N THR A 90 -5.53 9.68 -12.67
CA THR A 90 -6.92 10.15 -12.61
C THR A 90 -7.00 11.63 -12.93
N ASP A 91 -8.15 12.08 -13.39
CA ASP A 91 -8.44 13.46 -13.79
C ASP A 91 -9.09 14.29 -12.66
N HIS A 92 -9.51 13.66 -11.58
CA HIS A 92 -10.19 14.32 -10.46
C HIS A 92 -9.80 13.75 -9.10
N CYS A 93 -10.14 14.50 -8.04
CA CYS A 93 -10.00 14.06 -6.66
C CYS A 93 -11.17 13.13 -6.30
N TRP A 94 -10.87 11.89 -6.00
CA TRP A 94 -11.87 10.90 -5.65
C TRP A 94 -12.47 11.13 -4.26
N THR A 95 -13.75 10.85 -4.13
CA THR A 95 -14.37 10.70 -2.81
C THR A 95 -14.07 9.30 -2.25
N VAL A 96 -14.09 9.16 -0.93
CA VAL A 96 -13.92 7.83 -0.30
C VAL A 96 -15.05 6.88 -0.73
N GLN A 97 -16.26 7.39 -0.92
CA GLN A 97 -17.39 6.60 -1.40
C GLN A 97 -17.15 6.06 -2.82
N GLU A 98 -16.65 6.89 -3.72
CA GLU A 98 -16.28 6.51 -5.07
C GLU A 98 -15.19 5.44 -5.09
N LEU A 99 -14.14 5.63 -4.26
CA LEU A 99 -13.07 4.65 -4.08
C LEU A 99 -13.61 3.29 -3.61
N LEU A 100 -14.52 3.28 -2.63
CA LEU A 100 -15.12 2.04 -2.11
C LEU A 100 -16.09 1.39 -3.08
N SER A 101 -16.66 2.16 -4.01
CA SER A 101 -17.57 1.66 -5.05
C SER A 101 -16.80 1.08 -6.25
N PHE A 102 -15.48 1.29 -6.33
CA PHE A 102 -14.65 0.76 -7.39
C PHE A 102 -14.40 -0.75 -7.20
N HIS A 103 -15.07 -1.56 -8.01
CA HIS A 103 -14.99 -3.02 -7.92
C HIS A 103 -13.76 -3.54 -8.69
N VAL A 104 -12.78 -4.02 -7.94
CA VAL A 104 -11.67 -4.81 -8.50
C VAL A 104 -11.95 -6.28 -8.24
N PRO A 105 -12.02 -7.15 -9.27
CA PRO A 105 -12.18 -8.58 -9.02
C PRO A 105 -11.02 -9.08 -8.14
N PRO A 106 -11.31 -9.82 -7.07
CA PRO A 106 -10.26 -10.35 -6.21
C PRO A 106 -9.31 -11.24 -7.02
N PRO A 107 -7.99 -11.19 -6.77
CA PRO A 107 -7.06 -12.12 -7.38
C PRO A 107 -7.48 -13.56 -7.01
N ARG A 108 -7.23 -14.51 -7.92
CA ARG A 108 -7.47 -15.93 -7.61
C ARG A 108 -6.78 -16.27 -6.28
N TRP A 109 -7.57 -16.79 -5.36
CA TRP A 109 -7.04 -17.21 -4.07
C TRP A 109 -6.01 -18.33 -4.27
N THR A 110 -4.79 -18.08 -3.87
CA THR A 110 -3.75 -19.09 -3.80
C THR A 110 -3.55 -19.47 -2.34
N PRO A 111 -3.62 -20.75 -1.97
CA PRO A 111 -3.41 -21.15 -0.58
C PRO A 111 -2.01 -20.72 -0.14
N PRO A 112 -1.88 -20.15 1.07
CA PRO A 112 -0.58 -19.73 1.59
C PRO A 112 0.35 -20.93 1.69
N LYS A 113 1.60 -20.80 1.22
CA LYS A 113 2.64 -21.83 1.41
C LYS A 113 2.86 -22.00 2.92
N GLN A 114 2.43 -23.14 3.45
CA GLN A 114 2.70 -23.48 4.85
C GLN A 114 4.19 -23.70 5.06
N ARG A 115 4.76 -23.03 6.04
CA ARG A 115 6.09 -23.33 6.54
C ARG A 115 5.97 -24.47 7.56
N GLY A 116 6.61 -25.60 7.27
CA GLY A 116 6.62 -26.76 8.16
C GLY A 116 5.72 -27.92 7.69
N ARG A 117 5.77 -29.03 8.47
CA ARG A 117 4.97 -30.22 8.18
C ARG A 117 3.49 -29.92 8.42
N PRO A 118 2.60 -30.08 7.44
CA PRO A 118 1.18 -29.84 7.63
C PRO A 118 0.63 -30.77 8.72
N SER A 119 -0.22 -30.22 9.61
CA SER A 119 -0.86 -31.02 10.66
C SER A 119 -1.73 -32.13 10.03
N HIS A 120 -1.91 -33.25 10.77
CA HIS A 120 -2.78 -34.34 10.33
C HIS A 120 -4.24 -33.87 10.08
N ALA A 121 -4.73 -32.92 10.84
CA ALA A 121 -6.05 -32.32 10.65
C ALA A 121 -6.15 -31.57 9.32
N PHE A 122 -5.11 -30.84 8.96
CA PHE A 122 -5.07 -30.08 7.70
C PHE A 122 -4.93 -31.00 6.46
N LYS A 123 -4.16 -32.11 6.58
CA LYS A 123 -4.09 -33.11 5.51
C LYS A 123 -5.46 -33.74 5.23
N ARG A 124 -6.19 -34.16 6.28
CA ARG A 124 -7.55 -34.70 6.13
C ARG A 124 -8.53 -33.70 5.51
N LEU A 125 -8.34 -32.40 5.80
CA LEU A 125 -9.19 -31.35 5.24
C LEU A 125 -8.93 -31.21 3.74
N ILE A 126 -7.67 -31.21 3.30
CA ILE A 126 -7.30 -31.18 1.89
C ILE A 126 -7.80 -32.43 1.16
N GLU A 127 -7.59 -33.62 1.73
CA GLU A 127 -8.05 -34.88 1.13
C GLU A 127 -9.57 -34.89 0.92
N ARG A 128 -10.35 -34.37 1.90
CA ARG A 128 -11.79 -34.23 1.79
C ARG A 128 -12.23 -33.25 0.71
N TRP A 129 -11.52 -32.11 0.56
CA TRP A 129 -11.88 -31.09 -0.43
C TRP A 129 -11.37 -31.37 -1.83
N CYS A 130 -10.24 -32.07 -1.98
CA CYS A 130 -9.69 -32.42 -3.29
C CYS A 130 -10.23 -33.76 -3.80
N GLY A 131 -10.79 -34.63 -2.92
CA GLY A 131 -11.39 -35.90 -3.30
C GLY A 131 -12.80 -35.81 -3.90
N ASP A 132 -13.54 -34.72 -3.60
CA ASP A 132 -14.92 -34.53 -4.08
C ASP A 132 -15.02 -33.82 -5.45
N HIS A 133 -13.90 -33.46 -6.06
CA HIS A 133 -13.85 -32.64 -7.30
C HIS A 133 -12.89 -33.23 -8.36
N GLY A 134 -12.67 -34.55 -8.34
CA GLY A 134 -11.94 -35.31 -9.37
C GLY A 134 -12.86 -36.04 -10.31
#